data_6cfb37c6f925df306aa3798b88c907b8
#
_entry.id   6cfb37c6f925df306aa3798b88c907b8
#
_cell.length_a   1.000
_cell.length_b   1.000
_cell.length_c   1.000
_cell.angle_alpha   90.00
_cell.angle_beta   90.00
_cell.angle_gamma   90.00
#
_symmetry.space_group_name_H-M   'P 1'
#
loop_
_entity.id
_entity.type
_entity.pdbx_description
1 polymer ?
#
loop_
_entity_poly.entity_id
_entity_poly.type
_entity_poly.pdbx_seq_one_letter_code
_entity_poly.pdbx_strand_id
1 'polypeptide(L)'
;EIEDNVIEISSIARNPGERAKIIVRSNDRRIDPVGACVGMRGSRIQAIVRELNNEKIDIVNYSEQSEILISRALSPAKPLDLYIDDDRKYCIAIFDDDDLELAIGRGGVNVNLASTVTEYRIDAFGKREYESKQNEQETLLSDIKNMPKRPIKPLAENEIKTVSDLLNSDEEKLIEIKGVTESSLEKVYDAVQAFVEENQSRESTEDQIEEVTPDKENNAELEKVES
;
A
#
# COMPACT_ATOMS: atom_id res chain seq x y z
N GLU A 1 -7.28 34.06 5.15
CA GLU A 1 -7.60 33.61 3.79
C GLU A 1 -8.77 32.61 3.77
N ILE A 2 -8.98 31.83 4.84
CA ILE A 2 -10.12 30.90 4.95
C ILE A 2 -11.41 31.74 5.22
N GLU A 3 -11.38 32.71 6.14
CA GLU A 3 -12.50 33.59 6.44
C GLU A 3 -12.94 34.42 5.23
N ASP A 4 -11.97 34.85 4.41
CA ASP A 4 -12.20 35.61 3.18
C ASP A 4 -12.62 34.72 1.98
N ASN A 5 -12.78 33.39 2.18
CA ASN A 5 -13.08 32.40 1.12
C ASN A 5 -12.05 32.37 -0.02
N VAL A 6 -10.82 32.79 0.24
CA VAL A 6 -9.70 32.65 -0.70
C VAL A 6 -9.16 31.23 -0.66
N ILE A 7 -9.13 30.64 0.53
CA ILE A 7 -8.78 29.22 0.75
C ILE A 7 -10.02 28.50 1.27
N GLU A 8 -10.27 27.34 0.71
CA GLU A 8 -11.38 26.46 1.09
C GLU A 8 -10.81 25.15 1.66
N ILE A 9 -11.40 24.70 2.78
CA ILE A 9 -11.18 23.38 3.32
C ILE A 9 -12.15 22.42 2.63
N SER A 10 -11.62 21.56 1.77
CA SER A 10 -12.42 20.63 0.97
C SER A 10 -12.80 19.36 1.73
N SER A 11 -11.92 18.85 2.58
CA SER A 11 -12.15 17.63 3.36
C SER A 11 -11.30 17.61 4.62
N ILE A 12 -11.80 16.95 5.68
CA ILE A 12 -11.11 16.77 6.96
C ILE A 12 -11.31 15.32 7.41
N ALA A 13 -10.20 14.66 7.77
CA ALA A 13 -10.20 13.41 8.50
C ALA A 13 -9.37 13.59 9.77
N ARG A 14 -9.88 13.11 10.93
CA ARG A 14 -9.26 13.36 12.22
C ARG A 14 -9.38 12.17 13.14
N ASN A 15 -8.26 11.81 13.77
CA ASN A 15 -8.21 10.95 14.94
C ASN A 15 -7.84 11.85 16.15
N PRO A 16 -8.83 12.24 17.00
CA PRO A 16 -8.64 13.22 18.04
C PRO A 16 -7.49 12.86 18.99
N GLY A 17 -6.62 13.85 19.27
CA GLY A 17 -5.45 13.68 20.16
C GLY A 17 -4.24 13.03 19.51
N GLU A 18 -4.34 12.61 18.26
CA GLU A 18 -3.26 11.91 17.56
C GLU A 18 -2.88 12.62 16.26
N ARG A 19 -3.77 12.65 15.27
CA ARG A 19 -3.47 13.21 13.95
C ARG A 19 -4.72 13.65 13.20
N ALA A 20 -4.59 14.70 12.40
CA ALA A 20 -5.58 15.13 11.43
C ALA A 20 -4.97 15.34 10.06
N LYS A 21 -5.72 15.05 9.00
CA LYS A 21 -5.40 15.41 7.61
C LYS A 21 -6.50 16.33 7.06
N ILE A 22 -6.06 17.40 6.43
CA ILE A 22 -6.96 18.46 5.94
C ILE A 22 -6.61 18.76 4.50
N ILE A 23 -7.56 18.58 3.58
CA ILE A 23 -7.39 18.95 2.18
C ILE A 23 -7.84 20.39 2.02
N VAL A 24 -6.96 21.22 1.46
CA VAL A 24 -7.21 22.64 1.19
C VAL A 24 -7.02 22.94 -0.28
N ARG A 25 -7.84 23.86 -0.82
CA ARG A 25 -7.65 24.41 -2.16
C ARG A 25 -7.72 25.92 -2.14
N SER A 26 -7.08 26.58 -3.10
CA SER A 26 -7.17 28.01 -3.28
C SER A 26 -8.13 28.36 -4.43
N ASN A 27 -8.98 29.34 -4.20
CA ASN A 27 -9.82 29.96 -5.23
C ASN A 27 -9.05 31.02 -6.04
N ASP A 28 -7.87 31.44 -5.55
CA ASP A 28 -6.93 32.32 -6.28
C ASP A 28 -5.66 31.53 -6.62
N ARG A 29 -5.39 31.32 -7.91
CA ARG A 29 -4.22 30.56 -8.41
C ARG A 29 -2.86 31.14 -7.99
N ARG A 30 -2.80 32.39 -7.54
CA ARG A 30 -1.59 33.06 -7.08
C ARG A 30 -1.23 32.73 -5.63
N ILE A 31 -2.14 32.11 -4.90
CA ILE A 31 -2.00 31.82 -3.46
C ILE A 31 -1.79 30.33 -3.29
N ASP A 32 -0.66 29.96 -2.67
CA ASP A 32 -0.42 28.60 -2.22
C ASP A 32 -1.27 28.28 -0.98
N PRO A 33 -2.25 27.36 -1.07
CA PRO A 33 -3.16 27.09 0.04
C PRO A 33 -2.45 26.45 1.24
N VAL A 34 -1.44 25.62 0.99
CA VAL A 34 -0.68 24.96 2.07
C VAL A 34 0.17 25.99 2.81
N GLY A 35 0.92 26.82 2.07
CA GLY A 35 1.77 27.86 2.65
C GLY A 35 0.96 28.88 3.47
N ALA A 36 -0.22 29.25 3.00
CA ALA A 36 -1.10 30.16 3.73
C ALA A 36 -1.65 29.56 5.03
N CYS A 37 -2.03 28.26 5.04
CA CYS A 37 -2.49 27.59 6.26
C CYS A 37 -1.35 27.33 7.25
N VAL A 38 -0.18 26.94 6.76
CA VAL A 38 1.00 26.62 7.60
C VAL A 38 1.63 27.90 8.17
N GLY A 39 1.75 28.93 7.35
CA GLY A 39 2.40 30.19 7.69
C GLY A 39 3.93 30.08 7.70
N MET A 40 4.59 31.23 7.83
CA MET A 40 6.06 31.27 7.87
C MET A 40 6.60 30.41 9.02
N ARG A 41 7.46 29.43 8.68
CA ARG A 41 8.05 28.47 9.65
C ARG A 41 7.00 27.77 10.53
N GLY A 42 5.80 27.55 10.00
CA GLY A 42 4.73 26.89 10.74
C GLY A 42 4.02 27.76 11.78
N SER A 43 4.21 29.07 11.76
CA SER A 43 3.70 29.97 12.82
C SER A 43 2.19 29.90 13.03
N ARG A 44 1.42 29.72 11.96
CA ARG A 44 -0.05 29.63 12.04
C ARG A 44 -0.49 28.25 12.51
N ILE A 45 -0.02 27.20 11.86
CA ILE A 45 -0.44 25.82 12.20
C ILE A 45 -0.01 25.41 13.60
N GLN A 46 1.17 25.86 14.08
CA GLN A 46 1.65 25.57 15.43
C GLN A 46 0.76 26.13 16.54
N ALA A 47 0.07 27.23 16.30
CA ALA A 47 -0.90 27.76 17.27
C ALA A 47 -2.07 26.78 17.45
N ILE A 48 -2.60 26.24 16.35
CA ILE A 48 -3.70 25.27 16.36
C ILE A 48 -3.24 23.92 16.96
N VAL A 49 -2.04 23.45 16.59
CA VAL A 49 -1.46 22.22 17.14
C VAL A 49 -1.37 22.28 18.68
N ARG A 50 -0.93 23.43 19.25
CA ARG A 50 -0.88 23.62 20.71
C ARG A 50 -2.26 23.63 21.35
N GLU A 51 -3.25 24.26 20.71
CA GLU A 51 -4.63 24.29 21.19
C GLU A 51 -5.27 22.90 21.20
N LEU A 52 -4.87 22.04 20.26
CA LEU A 52 -5.31 20.65 20.16
C LEU A 52 -4.40 19.66 20.90
N ASN A 53 -3.70 20.08 21.96
CA ASN A 53 -2.84 19.23 22.79
C ASN A 53 -1.74 18.51 22.01
N ASN A 54 -1.08 19.20 21.09
CA ASN A 54 -0.02 18.69 20.20
C ASN A 54 -0.47 17.60 19.21
N GLU A 55 -1.74 17.60 18.81
CA GLU A 55 -2.24 16.79 17.71
C GLU A 55 -1.52 17.16 16.41
N LYS A 56 -1.01 16.17 15.68
CA LYS A 56 -0.33 16.39 14.39
C LYS A 56 -1.35 16.77 13.32
N ILE A 57 -1.07 17.82 12.56
CA ILE A 57 -1.96 18.28 11.49
C ILE A 57 -1.19 18.29 10.17
N ASP A 58 -1.67 17.48 9.22
CA ASP A 58 -1.14 17.43 7.85
C ASP A 58 -2.07 18.26 6.94
N ILE A 59 -1.52 19.30 6.32
CA ILE A 59 -2.23 20.09 5.32
C ILE A 59 -1.88 19.56 3.92
N VAL A 60 -2.90 19.13 3.20
CA VAL A 60 -2.80 18.52 1.88
C VAL A 60 -3.36 19.46 0.82
N ASN A 61 -2.57 19.76 -0.22
CA ASN A 61 -3.06 20.56 -1.34
C ASN A 61 -3.96 19.72 -2.24
N TYR A 62 -5.18 20.19 -2.50
CA TYR A 62 -6.13 19.55 -3.39
C TYR A 62 -5.57 19.32 -4.80
N SER A 63 -6.01 18.28 -5.43
CA SER A 63 -5.77 18.00 -6.86
C SER A 63 -6.99 17.30 -7.44
N GLU A 64 -7.34 17.62 -8.68
CA GLU A 64 -8.36 16.90 -9.46
C GLU A 64 -7.87 15.52 -9.91
N GLN A 65 -6.55 15.33 -9.98
CA GLN A 65 -5.94 14.05 -10.32
C GLN A 65 -5.85 13.20 -9.04
N SER A 66 -6.54 12.06 -9.04
CA SER A 66 -6.61 11.12 -7.90
C SER A 66 -5.23 10.68 -7.44
N GLU A 67 -4.34 10.36 -8.37
CA GLU A 67 -2.96 9.95 -8.10
C GLU A 67 -2.19 10.99 -7.29
N ILE A 68 -2.25 12.25 -7.70
CA ILE A 68 -1.57 13.34 -7.01
C ILE A 68 -2.18 13.59 -5.62
N LEU A 69 -3.50 13.54 -5.53
CA LEU A 69 -4.21 13.75 -4.27
C LEU A 69 -3.89 12.66 -3.26
N ILE A 70 -3.97 11.39 -3.66
CA ILE A 70 -3.67 10.23 -2.82
C ILE A 70 -2.21 10.24 -2.39
N SER A 71 -1.27 10.46 -3.32
CA SER A 71 0.16 10.55 -3.02
C SER A 71 0.46 11.63 -1.97
N ARG A 72 -0.16 12.81 -2.06
CA ARG A 72 -0.01 13.88 -1.08
C ARG A 72 -0.63 13.53 0.27
N ALA A 73 -1.80 12.88 0.25
CA ALA A 73 -2.51 12.48 1.47
C ALA A 73 -1.76 11.40 2.27
N LEU A 74 -0.96 10.56 1.61
CA LEU A 74 -0.12 9.54 2.26
C LEU A 74 1.12 10.11 2.95
N SER A 75 1.42 11.42 2.75
CA SER A 75 2.52 12.07 3.48
C SER A 75 2.47 11.75 4.99
N PRO A 76 3.64 11.55 5.67
CA PRO A 76 5.00 11.85 5.20
C PRO A 76 5.63 10.78 4.30
N ALA A 77 5.08 9.56 4.20
CA ALA A 77 5.59 8.56 3.28
C ALA A 77 5.28 8.94 1.82
N LYS A 78 6.16 8.56 0.91
CA LYS A 78 5.99 8.79 -0.51
C LYS A 78 5.83 7.44 -1.22
N PRO A 79 4.67 7.15 -1.85
CA PRO A 79 4.52 5.92 -2.61
C PRO A 79 5.47 5.87 -3.81
N LEU A 80 5.98 4.68 -4.11
CA LEU A 80 6.75 4.37 -5.33
C LEU A 80 5.81 4.27 -6.52
N ASP A 81 4.66 3.62 -6.30
CA ASP A 81 3.65 3.41 -7.34
C ASP A 81 2.23 3.43 -6.75
N LEU A 82 1.24 3.76 -7.58
CA LEU A 82 -0.18 3.81 -7.22
C LEU A 82 -1.01 3.14 -8.31
N TYR A 83 -1.76 2.11 -7.96
CA TYR A 83 -2.75 1.47 -8.83
C TYR A 83 -4.14 1.90 -8.39
N ILE A 84 -4.79 2.74 -9.20
CA ILE A 84 -6.04 3.42 -8.84
C ILE A 84 -7.18 2.92 -9.71
N ASP A 85 -8.27 2.52 -9.06
CA ASP A 85 -9.58 2.25 -9.65
C ASP A 85 -10.54 3.36 -9.23
N ASP A 86 -10.76 4.32 -10.12
CA ASP A 86 -11.62 5.49 -9.85
C ASP A 86 -13.11 5.12 -9.74
N ASP A 87 -13.54 4.06 -10.41
CA ASP A 87 -14.93 3.60 -10.39
C ASP A 87 -15.29 2.96 -9.05
N ARG A 88 -14.36 2.20 -8.46
CA ARG A 88 -14.53 1.55 -7.15
C ARG A 88 -14.04 2.39 -5.99
N LYS A 89 -13.41 3.53 -6.26
CA LYS A 89 -12.72 4.34 -5.26
C LYS A 89 -11.72 3.52 -4.44
N TYR A 90 -10.88 2.76 -5.14
CA TYR A 90 -9.90 1.87 -4.56
C TYR A 90 -8.49 2.19 -5.05
N CYS A 91 -7.51 2.09 -4.18
CA CYS A 91 -6.12 2.33 -4.51
C CYS A 91 -5.20 1.32 -3.80
N ILE A 92 -4.28 0.73 -4.55
CA ILE A 92 -3.12 0.01 -4.00
C ILE A 92 -1.94 0.97 -4.07
N ALA A 93 -1.31 1.23 -2.93
CA ALA A 93 -0.14 2.09 -2.81
C ALA A 93 1.09 1.26 -2.44
N ILE A 94 2.13 1.32 -3.28
CA ILE A 94 3.37 0.58 -3.09
C ILE A 94 4.43 1.51 -2.51
N PHE A 95 5.12 1.04 -1.49
CA PHE A 95 6.19 1.78 -0.81
C PHE A 95 7.49 1.00 -0.81
N ASP A 96 8.62 1.69 -0.62
CA ASP A 96 9.81 1.02 -0.15
C ASP A 96 9.51 0.33 1.19
N ASP A 97 10.09 -0.85 1.40
CA ASP A 97 9.81 -1.64 2.60
C ASP A 97 10.15 -0.87 3.88
N ASP A 98 11.21 -0.05 3.85
CA ASP A 98 11.63 0.84 4.95
C ASP A 98 10.61 1.96 5.24
N ASP A 99 9.85 2.40 4.25
CA ASP A 99 8.85 3.47 4.37
C ASP A 99 7.43 2.96 4.65
N LEU A 100 7.19 1.66 4.56
CA LEU A 100 5.87 1.05 4.73
C LEU A 100 5.27 1.33 6.12
N GLU A 101 6.06 1.19 7.18
CA GLU A 101 5.60 1.46 8.55
C GLU A 101 5.19 2.93 8.71
N LEU A 102 5.94 3.85 8.09
CA LEU A 102 5.63 5.27 8.08
C LEU A 102 4.34 5.58 7.31
N ALA A 103 4.12 4.87 6.17
CA ALA A 103 2.93 5.01 5.35
C ALA A 103 1.67 4.54 6.09
N ILE A 104 1.75 3.39 6.76
CA ILE A 104 0.66 2.84 7.57
C ILE A 104 0.42 3.73 8.80
N GLY A 105 1.51 4.11 9.48
CA GLY A 105 1.50 4.81 10.75
C GLY A 105 1.06 3.93 11.92
N ARG A 106 1.31 4.37 13.15
CA ARG A 106 0.97 3.61 14.35
C ARG A 106 -0.52 3.26 14.39
N GLY A 107 -0.83 1.96 14.46
CA GLY A 107 -2.22 1.49 14.45
C GLY A 107 -3.00 1.80 13.16
N GLY A 108 -2.31 2.02 12.03
CA GLY A 108 -2.95 2.31 10.75
C GLY A 108 -3.45 3.77 10.61
N VAL A 109 -3.12 4.65 11.54
CA VAL A 109 -3.69 6.02 11.57
C VAL A 109 -3.41 6.79 10.30
N ASN A 110 -2.20 6.72 9.75
CA ASN A 110 -1.85 7.54 8.59
C ASN A 110 -2.62 7.11 7.33
N VAL A 111 -2.63 5.81 7.01
CA VAL A 111 -3.34 5.29 5.83
C VAL A 111 -4.87 5.43 5.99
N ASN A 112 -5.42 5.21 7.19
CA ASN A 112 -6.85 5.34 7.45
C ASN A 112 -7.34 6.80 7.29
N LEU A 113 -6.56 7.77 7.78
CA LEU A 113 -6.88 9.19 7.58
C LEU A 113 -6.73 9.60 6.12
N ALA A 114 -5.71 9.10 5.41
CA ALA A 114 -5.54 9.32 3.97
C ALA A 114 -6.73 8.75 3.19
N SER A 115 -7.15 7.51 3.50
CA SER A 115 -8.34 6.88 2.90
C SER A 115 -9.60 7.73 3.13
N THR A 116 -9.82 8.16 4.36
CA THR A 116 -11.02 8.94 4.72
C THR A 116 -11.04 10.30 4.03
N VAL A 117 -9.91 11.04 4.03
CA VAL A 117 -9.86 12.40 3.52
C VAL A 117 -9.92 12.46 1.99
N THR A 118 -9.46 11.40 1.30
CA THR A 118 -9.48 11.29 -0.17
C THR A 118 -10.71 10.58 -0.72
N GLU A 119 -11.50 9.93 0.15
CA GLU A 119 -12.64 9.09 -0.21
C GLU A 119 -12.26 7.85 -1.05
N TYR A 120 -10.99 7.41 -0.97
CA TYR A 120 -10.50 6.17 -1.56
C TYR A 120 -10.19 5.16 -0.45
N ARG A 121 -10.56 3.90 -0.68
CA ARG A 121 -10.00 2.81 0.11
C ARG A 121 -8.57 2.58 -0.34
N ILE A 122 -7.60 2.79 0.56
CA ILE A 122 -6.18 2.67 0.25
C ILE A 122 -5.62 1.47 1.01
N ASP A 123 -5.08 0.50 0.25
CA ASP A 123 -4.31 -0.61 0.79
C ASP A 123 -2.81 -0.36 0.50
N ALA A 124 -1.98 -0.37 1.54
CA ALA A 124 -0.55 -0.09 1.45
C ALA A 124 0.25 -1.39 1.52
N PHE A 125 1.20 -1.57 0.60
CA PHE A 125 2.09 -2.72 0.52
C PHE A 125 3.54 -2.29 0.41
N GLY A 126 4.45 -3.07 1.00
CA GLY A 126 5.86 -3.02 0.70
C GLY A 126 6.13 -3.57 -0.71
N LYS A 127 7.20 -3.08 -1.33
CA LYS A 127 7.57 -3.47 -2.70
C LYS A 127 7.79 -4.98 -2.82
N ARG A 128 8.55 -5.58 -1.88
CA ARG A 128 8.82 -7.03 -1.88
C ARG A 128 7.55 -7.85 -1.73
N GLU A 129 6.70 -7.51 -0.76
CA GLU A 129 5.43 -8.20 -0.54
C GLU A 129 4.51 -8.14 -1.78
N TYR A 130 4.45 -6.97 -2.42
CA TYR A 130 3.63 -6.78 -3.61
C TYR A 130 4.15 -7.58 -4.80
N GLU A 131 5.47 -7.54 -5.07
CA GLU A 131 6.12 -8.30 -6.15
C GLU A 131 5.97 -9.82 -5.92
N SER A 132 6.08 -10.28 -4.68
CA SER A 132 5.89 -11.69 -4.34
C SER A 132 4.45 -12.13 -4.59
N LYS A 133 3.46 -11.37 -4.14
CA LYS A 133 2.04 -11.66 -4.42
C LYS A 133 1.73 -11.68 -5.91
N GLN A 134 2.32 -10.78 -6.70
CA GLN A 134 2.18 -10.81 -8.15
C GLN A 134 2.80 -12.07 -8.75
N ASN A 135 4.03 -12.41 -8.37
CA ASN A 135 4.71 -13.61 -8.84
C ASN A 135 3.92 -14.88 -8.49
N GLU A 136 3.35 -14.96 -7.30
CA GLU A 136 2.49 -16.07 -6.89
C GLU A 136 1.26 -16.19 -7.80
N GLN A 137 0.59 -15.07 -8.08
CA GLN A 137 -0.59 -15.04 -8.95
C GLN A 137 -0.28 -15.40 -10.40
N GLU A 138 0.88 -15.02 -10.91
CA GLU A 138 1.35 -15.33 -12.27
C GLU A 138 1.94 -16.73 -12.39
N THR A 139 2.19 -17.43 -11.28
CA THR A 139 2.76 -18.78 -11.28
C THR A 139 1.83 -19.75 -12.02
N LEU A 140 2.44 -20.53 -12.93
CA LEU A 140 1.70 -21.56 -13.66
C LEU A 140 1.28 -22.70 -12.73
N LEU A 141 0.03 -23.14 -12.85
CA LEU A 141 -0.49 -24.26 -12.06
C LEU A 141 0.33 -25.55 -12.25
N SER A 142 0.95 -25.71 -13.45
CA SER A 142 1.81 -26.86 -13.74
C SER A 142 3.12 -26.89 -12.95
N ASP A 143 3.59 -25.74 -12.47
CA ASP A 143 4.89 -25.57 -11.83
C ASP A 143 4.82 -25.70 -10.29
N ILE A 144 3.59 -25.72 -9.76
CA ILE A 144 3.34 -25.89 -8.33
C ILE A 144 3.63 -27.35 -7.91
N LYS A 145 4.39 -27.52 -6.84
CA LYS A 145 4.67 -28.84 -6.26
C LYS A 145 3.39 -29.55 -5.84
N ASN A 146 3.37 -30.88 -6.03
CA ASN A 146 2.23 -31.74 -5.69
C ASN A 146 0.91 -31.44 -6.41
N MET A 147 0.95 -30.62 -7.47
CA MET A 147 -0.23 -30.33 -8.28
C MET A 147 -0.78 -31.59 -8.96
N PRO A 148 -2.09 -31.88 -8.86
CA PRO A 148 -2.70 -33.05 -9.49
C PRO A 148 -2.68 -32.91 -11.02
N LYS A 149 -2.00 -33.84 -11.71
CA LYS A 149 -1.74 -33.76 -13.16
C LYS A 149 -3.00 -33.88 -14.03
N ARG A 150 -4.03 -34.58 -13.56
CA ARG A 150 -5.23 -34.86 -14.38
C ARG A 150 -6.06 -33.62 -14.72
N PRO A 151 -6.41 -32.72 -13.76
CA PRO A 151 -7.24 -31.55 -14.05
C PRO A 151 -6.45 -30.42 -14.73
N ILE A 152 -5.12 -30.37 -14.63
CA ILE A 152 -4.32 -29.26 -15.17
C ILE A 152 -4.43 -29.12 -16.67
N LYS A 153 -4.39 -30.23 -17.41
CA LYS A 153 -4.48 -30.19 -18.87
C LYS A 153 -5.84 -29.67 -19.35
N PRO A 154 -7.00 -30.17 -18.86
CA PRO A 154 -8.29 -29.60 -19.17
C PRO A 154 -8.46 -28.13 -18.78
N LEU A 155 -7.91 -27.72 -17.61
CA LEU A 155 -7.92 -26.32 -17.18
C LEU A 155 -7.14 -25.43 -18.15
N ALA A 156 -5.92 -25.84 -18.52
CA ALA A 156 -5.09 -25.09 -19.46
C ALA A 156 -5.68 -25.00 -20.87
N GLU A 157 -6.42 -26.01 -21.34
CA GLU A 157 -7.14 -26.01 -22.61
C GLU A 157 -8.34 -25.01 -22.60
N ASN A 158 -8.83 -24.64 -21.41
CA ASN A 158 -9.86 -23.61 -21.18
C ASN A 158 -9.27 -22.29 -20.68
N GLU A 159 -8.02 -22.00 -21.02
CA GLU A 159 -7.29 -20.76 -20.71
C GLU A 159 -6.98 -20.52 -19.22
N ILE A 160 -7.23 -21.48 -18.34
CA ILE A 160 -6.92 -21.41 -16.91
C ILE A 160 -5.54 -22.03 -16.69
N LYS A 161 -4.49 -21.20 -16.69
CA LYS A 161 -3.09 -21.64 -16.65
C LYS A 161 -2.38 -21.21 -15.38
N THR A 162 -2.73 -20.07 -14.81
CA THR A 162 -2.08 -19.47 -13.66
C THR A 162 -2.93 -19.59 -12.39
N VAL A 163 -2.32 -19.32 -11.25
CA VAL A 163 -3.05 -19.20 -9.98
C VAL A 163 -4.12 -18.12 -10.07
N SER A 164 -3.78 -16.99 -10.70
CA SER A 164 -4.73 -15.87 -10.91
C SER A 164 -5.93 -16.28 -11.74
N ASP A 165 -5.72 -17.01 -12.85
CA ASP A 165 -6.82 -17.49 -13.69
C ASP A 165 -7.78 -18.39 -12.90
N LEU A 166 -7.22 -19.27 -12.05
CA LEU A 166 -8.00 -20.18 -11.22
C LEU A 166 -8.84 -19.41 -10.19
N LEU A 167 -8.24 -18.46 -9.46
CA LEU A 167 -8.90 -17.70 -8.41
C LEU A 167 -9.97 -16.73 -8.93
N ASN A 168 -9.81 -16.21 -10.15
CA ASN A 168 -10.75 -15.33 -10.80
C ASN A 168 -11.88 -16.07 -11.55
N SER A 169 -11.80 -17.40 -11.64
CA SER A 169 -12.79 -18.24 -12.32
C SER A 169 -13.91 -18.63 -11.37
N ASP A 170 -15.12 -18.72 -11.91
CA ASP A 170 -16.29 -19.21 -11.19
C ASP A 170 -16.19 -20.73 -11.00
N GLU A 171 -16.28 -21.20 -9.77
CA GLU A 171 -16.13 -22.61 -9.41
C GLU A 171 -17.15 -23.52 -10.14
N GLU A 172 -18.38 -23.03 -10.33
CA GLU A 172 -19.42 -23.77 -11.07
C GLU A 172 -19.00 -24.00 -12.53
N LYS A 173 -18.35 -23.03 -13.16
CA LYS A 173 -17.83 -23.16 -14.53
C LYS A 173 -16.64 -24.09 -14.63
N LEU A 174 -15.77 -24.11 -13.58
CA LEU A 174 -14.62 -25.01 -13.53
C LEU A 174 -15.03 -26.49 -13.48
N ILE A 175 -16.11 -26.81 -12.77
CA ILE A 175 -16.64 -28.17 -12.65
C ILE A 175 -17.29 -28.64 -13.97
N GLU A 176 -17.82 -27.73 -14.78
CA GLU A 176 -18.40 -28.06 -16.11
C GLU A 176 -17.33 -28.49 -17.13
N ILE A 177 -16.05 -28.17 -16.89
CA ILE A 177 -14.94 -28.55 -17.78
C ILE A 177 -14.79 -30.08 -17.80
N LYS A 178 -14.87 -30.65 -18.99
CA LYS A 178 -14.72 -32.10 -19.18
C LYS A 178 -13.34 -32.58 -18.69
N GLY A 179 -13.35 -33.40 -17.63
CA GLY A 179 -12.11 -33.93 -17.02
C GLY A 179 -11.71 -33.25 -15.72
N VAL A 180 -12.45 -32.23 -15.30
CA VAL A 180 -12.38 -31.64 -13.98
C VAL A 180 -13.57 -32.16 -13.16
N THR A 181 -13.32 -32.57 -11.93
CA THR A 181 -14.34 -33.00 -10.97
C THR A 181 -14.18 -32.19 -9.70
N GLU A 182 -15.24 -32.04 -8.91
CA GLU A 182 -15.22 -31.32 -7.63
C GLU A 182 -14.06 -31.80 -6.73
N SER A 183 -13.90 -33.10 -6.53
CA SER A 183 -12.79 -33.68 -5.75
C SER A 183 -11.40 -33.45 -6.37
N SER A 184 -11.29 -33.26 -7.70
CA SER A 184 -10.01 -32.92 -8.32
C SER A 184 -9.68 -31.43 -8.22
N LEU A 185 -10.73 -30.60 -8.24
CA LEU A 185 -10.63 -29.15 -8.08
C LEU A 185 -10.23 -28.79 -6.63
N GLU A 186 -10.85 -29.45 -5.64
CA GLU A 186 -10.46 -29.32 -4.23
C GLU A 186 -8.96 -29.58 -4.01
N LYS A 187 -8.41 -30.63 -4.61
CA LYS A 187 -6.98 -30.92 -4.54
C LYS A 187 -6.10 -29.88 -5.26
N VAL A 188 -6.61 -29.22 -6.28
CA VAL A 188 -5.90 -28.11 -6.94
C VAL A 188 -5.87 -26.91 -6.00
N TYR A 189 -6.97 -26.56 -5.35
CA TYR A 189 -7.01 -25.48 -4.35
C TYR A 189 -6.11 -25.79 -3.15
N ASP A 190 -6.11 -27.01 -2.62
CA ASP A 190 -5.22 -27.43 -1.54
C ASP A 190 -3.73 -27.27 -1.93
N ALA A 191 -3.38 -27.64 -3.16
CA ALA A 191 -2.01 -27.50 -3.65
C ALA A 191 -1.61 -26.02 -3.85
N VAL A 192 -2.52 -25.17 -4.31
CA VAL A 192 -2.28 -23.73 -4.43
C VAL A 192 -2.15 -23.10 -3.04
N GLN A 193 -3.02 -23.46 -2.10
CA GLN A 193 -2.95 -22.94 -0.74
C GLN A 193 -1.62 -23.32 -0.06
N ALA A 194 -1.19 -24.57 -0.18
CA ALA A 194 0.09 -25.02 0.36
C ALA A 194 1.28 -24.28 -0.27
N PHE A 195 1.21 -23.97 -1.57
CA PHE A 195 2.22 -23.18 -2.27
C PHE A 195 2.31 -21.75 -1.74
N VAL A 196 1.18 -21.08 -1.55
CA VAL A 196 1.11 -19.72 -0.99
C VAL A 196 1.66 -19.69 0.44
N GLU A 197 1.27 -20.66 1.29
CA GLU A 197 1.77 -20.77 2.67
C GLU A 197 3.29 -21.04 2.73
N GLU A 198 3.83 -21.88 1.80
CA GLU A 198 5.28 -22.12 1.71
C GLU A 198 6.04 -20.84 1.36
N ASN A 199 5.54 -20.02 0.44
CA ASN A 199 6.17 -18.76 0.04
C ASN A 199 6.12 -17.72 1.17
N GLN A 200 4.98 -17.51 1.81
CA GLN A 200 4.85 -16.59 2.95
C GLN A 200 5.78 -16.96 4.12
N SER A 201 5.99 -18.25 4.34
CA SER A 201 6.91 -18.75 5.38
C SER A 201 8.38 -18.47 5.04
N ARG A 202 8.74 -18.47 3.75
CA ARG A 202 10.10 -18.14 3.28
C ARG A 202 10.39 -16.65 3.44
N GLU A 203 9.46 -15.78 3.06
CA GLU A 203 9.60 -14.34 3.23
C GLU A 203 9.82 -13.95 4.68
N SER A 204 9.00 -14.49 5.60
CA SER A 204 9.14 -14.24 7.03
C SER A 204 10.50 -14.68 7.59
N THR A 205 11.19 -15.60 6.93
CA THR A 205 12.50 -16.10 7.35
C THR A 205 13.65 -15.26 6.76
N GLU A 206 13.48 -14.75 5.55
CA GLU A 206 14.45 -13.85 4.89
C GLU A 206 14.50 -12.49 5.58
N ASP A 207 13.36 -11.91 5.96
CA ASP A 207 13.27 -10.67 6.74
C ASP A 207 13.98 -10.77 8.10
N GLN A 208 13.92 -11.94 8.77
CA GLN A 208 14.63 -12.16 10.04
C GLN A 208 16.15 -12.33 9.88
N ILE A 209 16.64 -12.70 8.70
CA ILE A 209 18.07 -12.86 8.43
C ILE A 209 18.72 -11.51 8.07
N GLU A 210 18.01 -10.62 7.38
CA GLU A 210 18.49 -9.27 7.06
C GLU A 210 18.60 -8.36 8.31
N GLU A 211 17.70 -8.50 9.30
CA GLU A 211 17.79 -7.77 10.58
C GLU A 211 19.00 -8.18 11.45
N VAL A 212 19.64 -9.32 11.20
CA VAL A 212 20.73 -9.88 12.04
C VAL A 212 22.12 -9.60 11.49
N THR A 213 22.31 -8.93 10.37
CA THR A 213 23.62 -8.49 9.87
C THR A 213 23.92 -7.03 10.27
N PRO A 214 24.54 -6.77 11.44
CA PRO A 214 25.03 -5.42 11.75
C PRO A 214 26.25 -5.13 10.88
N ASP A 215 26.26 -3.95 10.27
CA ASP A 215 27.37 -3.33 9.56
C ASP A 215 28.75 -3.62 10.19
N LYS A 216 29.53 -4.49 9.61
CA LYS A 216 30.93 -4.76 9.97
C LYS A 216 31.93 -4.09 9.01
N GLU A 217 31.57 -3.01 8.37
CA GLU A 217 32.49 -2.34 7.42
C GLU A 217 32.81 -0.85 7.71
N ASN A 218 32.64 -0.37 8.94
CA ASN A 218 33.04 1.02 9.25
C ASN A 218 33.93 1.20 10.49
N ASN A 219 34.86 0.26 10.76
CA ASN A 219 35.81 0.43 11.87
C ASN A 219 37.27 0.10 11.54
N ALA A 220 37.70 0.30 10.28
CA ALA A 220 39.11 0.05 9.85
C ALA A 220 39.88 1.29 9.41
N GLU A 221 39.38 2.52 9.54
CA GLU A 221 40.08 3.74 9.07
C GLU A 221 40.37 4.79 10.16
N LEU A 222 40.20 4.52 11.44
CA LEU A 222 40.49 5.50 12.52
C LEU A 222 41.77 5.23 13.34
N GLU A 223 42.63 4.28 12.97
CA GLU A 223 43.89 4.01 13.71
C GLU A 223 45.18 4.38 12.95
N LYS A 224 45.14 5.30 11.99
CA LYS A 224 46.37 5.71 11.25
C LYS A 224 46.64 7.23 11.23
N VAL A 225 46.20 7.98 12.19
CA VAL A 225 46.64 9.39 12.36
C VAL A 225 46.97 9.68 13.82
N GLU A 226 47.93 8.97 14.40
CA GLU A 226 48.75 9.39 15.55
C GLU A 226 49.99 8.51 15.60
N SER A 227 51.01 8.93 14.85
CA SER A 227 52.43 8.62 15.12
C SER A 227 53.28 9.63 14.37
#